data_9aaf8a3617033585b3307fc532723e7c
#
_entry.id   9aaf8a3617033585b3307fc532723e7c
#
_cell.length_a   1.000
_cell.length_b   1.000
_cell.length_c   1.000
_cell.angle_alpha   90.00
_cell.angle_beta   90.00
_cell.angle_gamma   90.00
#
_symmetry.space_group_name_H-M   'P 1'
#
loop_
_entity.id
_entity.type
_entity.pdbx_description
1 polymer ?
#
loop_
_entity_poly.entity_id
_entity_poly.type
_entity_poly.pdbx_seq_one_letter_code
_entity_poly.pdbx_strand_id
1 'polypeptide(L)'
;TLNVFNHPDFLATFSSRGPVSPFYLKPDLVAPGVFVNTTSLKNFYNITSGTSYAAPHVSGAIALLLEKNPDFTPHEIKSILVTTSDIITDEYKKEFEFDAGGAGRIDLKKAFNSELIFEPPKLIFNLSEHKTLEENEIKISSLYGNINIQKVEFSDIENVEFDYEIRDSALYITSKLIEKELGDFETRAFITNNDIMYQIPIIVRVSEASIVISESENELSFQVKRPLDWDYAKITVTNSETFEERSISITPNKIESLKLYDPGTYWIEANVKSSEDTFDVYEFYEIKKDLSEEKPIVENSELPERALIILGIIFGIVVLVGLKLRKNYWIWGPAFLISGEASLNFVKFSPNICANFFADKS
;
A
#
# COMPACT_ATOMS: atom_id res chain seq x y z
N THR A 1 19.39 -6.43 -35.01
CA THR A 1 19.13 -5.26 -34.14
C THR A 1 17.67 -5.27 -33.80
N LEU A 2 17.32 -5.79 -32.62
CA LEU A 2 15.97 -5.73 -32.10
C LEU A 2 15.62 -4.25 -31.89
N ASN A 3 14.65 -3.74 -32.65
CA ASN A 3 14.05 -2.44 -32.42
C ASN A 3 13.19 -2.47 -31.13
N VAL A 4 13.83 -2.65 -29.98
CA VAL A 4 13.20 -2.58 -28.66
C VAL A 4 12.80 -1.15 -28.28
N PHE A 5 13.13 -0.16 -29.13
CA PHE A 5 13.08 1.26 -28.79
C PHE A 5 11.80 2.00 -29.18
N ASN A 6 10.81 1.32 -29.75
CA ASN A 6 9.60 2.00 -30.22
C ASN A 6 8.36 1.83 -29.31
N HIS A 7 8.47 1.16 -28.17
CA HIS A 7 7.39 1.07 -27.20
C HIS A 7 7.83 1.70 -25.88
N PRO A 8 7.44 2.96 -25.59
CA PRO A 8 7.87 3.67 -24.37
C PRO A 8 7.36 3.03 -23.08
N ASP A 9 6.38 2.14 -23.16
CA ASP A 9 5.69 1.55 -22.00
C ASP A 9 5.95 0.05 -21.81
N PHE A 10 7.06 -0.46 -22.34
CA PHE A 10 7.42 -1.86 -22.20
C PHE A 10 7.98 -2.17 -20.82
N LEU A 11 7.38 -3.14 -20.11
CA LEU A 11 7.87 -3.58 -18.83
C LEU A 11 9.20 -4.33 -18.98
N ALA A 12 10.21 -3.95 -18.21
CA ALA A 12 11.52 -4.58 -18.23
C ALA A 12 11.45 -6.02 -17.71
N THR A 13 12.06 -6.97 -18.42
CA THR A 13 12.04 -8.40 -18.05
C THR A 13 12.75 -8.70 -16.72
N PHE A 14 13.60 -7.81 -16.24
CA PHE A 14 14.28 -7.92 -14.97
C PHE A 14 13.49 -7.31 -13.80
N SER A 15 12.33 -6.70 -14.07
CA SER A 15 11.45 -6.19 -13.01
C SER A 15 10.86 -7.36 -12.23
N SER A 16 10.98 -7.31 -10.91
CA SER A 16 10.39 -8.33 -10.05
C SER A 16 8.87 -8.26 -10.10
N ARG A 17 8.23 -9.42 -10.04
CA ARG A 17 6.79 -9.55 -9.95
C ARG A 17 6.35 -9.81 -8.52
N GLY A 18 5.15 -9.40 -8.18
CA GLY A 18 4.42 -9.80 -7.01
C GLY A 18 3.66 -11.13 -7.18
N PRO A 19 2.68 -11.39 -6.35
CA PRO A 19 2.41 -10.64 -5.13
C PRO A 19 3.50 -10.90 -4.07
N VAL A 20 3.77 -9.93 -3.19
CA VAL A 20 4.69 -10.14 -2.05
C VAL A 20 4.03 -11.04 -1.01
N SER A 21 2.73 -10.89 -0.88
CA SER A 21 1.83 -11.67 -0.03
C SER A 21 0.44 -11.60 -0.68
N PRO A 22 -0.45 -12.56 -0.41
CA PRO A 22 -1.83 -12.51 -0.89
C PRO A 22 -2.57 -11.23 -0.53
N PHE A 23 -2.12 -10.57 0.53
CA PHE A 23 -2.68 -9.30 1.02
C PHE A 23 -2.07 -8.05 0.37
N TYR A 24 -0.90 -8.19 -0.27
CA TYR A 24 -0.18 -7.09 -0.89
C TYR A 24 -0.05 -7.26 -2.39
N LEU A 25 -0.82 -6.48 -3.10
CA LEU A 25 -0.58 -6.30 -4.52
C LEU A 25 0.61 -5.36 -4.71
N LYS A 26 1.72 -5.89 -5.20
CA LYS A 26 2.94 -5.17 -5.54
C LYS A 26 3.40 -5.59 -6.94
N PRO A 27 4.00 -4.66 -7.69
CA PRO A 27 4.26 -3.25 -7.37
C PRO A 27 2.97 -2.43 -7.27
N ASP A 28 3.00 -1.26 -6.61
CA ASP A 28 1.85 -0.34 -6.62
C ASP A 28 1.72 0.35 -8.00
N LEU A 29 2.86 0.70 -8.60
CA LEU A 29 2.97 1.32 -9.93
C LEU A 29 4.39 1.10 -10.48
N VAL A 30 4.59 1.42 -11.75
CA VAL A 30 5.89 1.39 -12.42
C VAL A 30 6.33 2.78 -12.86
N ALA A 31 7.64 2.93 -13.06
CA ALA A 31 8.28 4.17 -13.50
C ALA A 31 9.45 3.89 -14.44
N PRO A 32 9.94 4.88 -15.22
CA PRO A 32 11.07 4.68 -16.11
C PRO A 32 12.31 4.17 -15.36
N GLY A 33 12.83 3.02 -15.80
CA GLY A 33 13.99 2.38 -15.19
C GLY A 33 14.96 1.77 -16.18
N VAL A 34 14.75 1.98 -17.49
CA VAL A 34 15.59 1.42 -18.57
C VAL A 34 16.27 2.56 -19.33
N PHE A 35 17.58 2.42 -19.55
CA PHE A 35 18.43 3.44 -20.20
C PHE A 35 18.35 4.82 -19.56
N VAL A 36 18.27 4.85 -18.22
CA VAL A 36 18.25 6.09 -17.45
C VAL A 36 19.63 6.73 -17.48
N ASN A 37 19.70 7.98 -17.94
CA ASN A 37 20.92 8.79 -17.88
C ASN A 37 21.04 9.39 -16.46
N THR A 38 21.99 8.91 -15.68
CA THR A 38 22.16 9.29 -14.29
C THR A 38 23.58 9.72 -13.97
N THR A 39 23.75 10.43 -12.86
CA THR A 39 25.06 10.85 -12.37
C THR A 39 25.94 9.65 -11.99
N SER A 40 27.22 9.76 -12.25
CA SER A 40 28.24 8.76 -11.93
C SER A 40 29.42 9.38 -11.19
N LEU A 41 30.36 8.55 -10.77
CA LEU A 41 31.57 9.00 -10.07
C LEU A 41 32.37 10.00 -10.93
N LYS A 42 33.10 10.90 -10.28
CA LYS A 42 33.99 11.90 -10.90
C LYS A 42 33.30 12.85 -11.88
N ASN A 43 32.08 13.28 -11.58
CA ASN A 43 31.29 14.22 -12.37
C ASN A 43 30.92 13.72 -13.80
N PHE A 44 30.86 12.42 -13.99
CA PHE A 44 30.37 11.82 -15.22
C PHE A 44 28.89 11.48 -15.15
N TYR A 45 28.32 11.24 -16.31
CA TYR A 45 27.00 10.64 -16.47
C TYR A 45 27.14 9.25 -17.08
N ASN A 46 26.25 8.37 -16.72
CA ASN A 46 26.20 7.01 -17.26
C ASN A 46 24.76 6.62 -17.60
N ILE A 47 24.60 5.84 -18.66
CA ILE A 47 23.31 5.25 -19.04
C ILE A 47 23.24 3.87 -18.39
N THR A 48 22.19 3.64 -17.63
CA THR A 48 22.03 2.41 -16.85
C THR A 48 20.57 1.98 -16.78
N SER A 49 20.32 0.75 -16.35
CA SER A 49 18.99 0.18 -16.24
C SER A 49 18.84 -0.58 -14.93
N GLY A 50 17.65 -0.54 -14.34
CA GLY A 50 17.31 -1.24 -13.11
C GLY A 50 16.09 -0.62 -12.43
N THR A 51 15.37 -1.41 -11.66
CA THR A 51 14.27 -0.92 -10.81
C THR A 51 14.77 0.10 -9.77
N SER A 52 16.06 0.01 -9.38
CA SER A 52 16.72 1.00 -8.52
C SER A 52 16.83 2.40 -9.15
N TYR A 53 16.63 2.54 -10.45
CA TYR A 53 16.55 3.82 -11.17
C TYR A 53 15.11 4.26 -11.44
N ALA A 54 14.15 3.34 -11.39
CA ALA A 54 12.73 3.66 -11.43
C ALA A 54 12.26 4.30 -10.10
N ALA A 55 12.71 3.77 -8.97
CA ALA A 55 12.33 4.26 -7.65
C ALA A 55 12.61 5.76 -7.42
N PRO A 56 13.78 6.35 -7.82
CA PRO A 56 14.01 7.78 -7.71
C PRO A 56 13.06 8.66 -8.54
N HIS A 57 12.52 8.16 -9.64
CA HIS A 57 11.49 8.89 -10.40
C HIS A 57 10.22 9.06 -9.55
N VAL A 58 9.81 7.99 -8.85
CA VAL A 58 8.67 8.06 -7.92
C VAL A 58 8.98 8.99 -6.75
N SER A 59 10.18 8.91 -6.16
CA SER A 59 10.59 9.82 -5.08
C SER A 59 10.60 11.29 -5.51
N GLY A 60 11.05 11.56 -6.74
CA GLY A 60 10.99 12.90 -7.33
C GLY A 60 9.57 13.40 -7.54
N ALA A 61 8.67 12.54 -8.02
CA ALA A 61 7.25 12.85 -8.15
C ALA A 61 6.59 13.17 -6.80
N ILE A 62 6.91 12.38 -5.76
CA ILE A 62 6.46 12.63 -4.38
C ILE A 62 6.93 14.00 -3.89
N ALA A 63 8.21 14.34 -4.13
CA ALA A 63 8.76 15.62 -3.73
C ALA A 63 8.02 16.80 -4.38
N LEU A 64 7.67 16.70 -5.67
CA LEU A 64 6.90 17.72 -6.38
C LEU A 64 5.44 17.82 -5.88
N LEU A 65 4.82 16.69 -5.53
CA LEU A 65 3.49 16.72 -4.90
C LEU A 65 3.52 17.37 -3.53
N LEU A 66 4.55 17.10 -2.71
CA LEU A 66 4.75 17.74 -1.41
C LEU A 66 5.12 19.22 -1.53
N GLU A 67 5.80 19.65 -2.60
CA GLU A 67 6.00 21.08 -2.87
C GLU A 67 4.68 21.80 -3.15
N LYS A 68 3.76 21.13 -3.88
CA LYS A 68 2.42 21.63 -4.16
C LYS A 68 1.54 21.69 -2.91
N ASN A 69 1.56 20.64 -2.10
CA ASN A 69 0.82 20.55 -0.85
C ASN A 69 1.66 19.80 0.21
N PRO A 70 2.33 20.54 1.11
CA PRO A 70 3.21 19.95 2.15
C PRO A 70 2.47 19.09 3.19
N ASP A 71 1.15 19.22 3.29
CA ASP A 71 0.35 18.53 4.29
C ASP A 71 -0.12 17.14 3.82
N PHE A 72 0.18 16.74 2.58
CA PHE A 72 -0.16 15.42 2.08
C PHE A 72 0.45 14.32 2.92
N THR A 73 -0.39 13.39 3.34
CA THR A 73 0.03 12.14 3.98
C THR A 73 0.60 11.15 2.96
N PRO A 74 1.40 10.16 3.38
CA PRO A 74 1.88 9.10 2.50
C PRO A 74 0.75 8.34 1.79
N HIS A 75 -0.37 8.11 2.47
CA HIS A 75 -1.54 7.42 1.92
C HIS A 75 -2.20 8.23 0.79
N GLU A 76 -2.37 9.54 1.00
CA GLU A 76 -2.93 10.43 -0.03
C GLU A 76 -2.03 10.53 -1.26
N ILE A 77 -0.71 10.67 -1.08
CA ILE A 77 0.25 10.66 -2.19
C ILE A 77 0.20 9.34 -2.96
N LYS A 78 0.16 8.21 -2.24
CA LYS A 78 0.03 6.89 -2.85
C LYS A 78 -1.26 6.78 -3.64
N SER A 79 -2.38 7.24 -3.08
CA SER A 79 -3.66 7.26 -3.76
C SER A 79 -3.58 8.06 -5.06
N ILE A 80 -3.10 9.30 -5.01
CA ILE A 80 -2.96 10.15 -6.18
C ILE A 80 -2.13 9.45 -7.27
N LEU A 81 -0.95 8.92 -6.92
CA LEU A 81 -0.05 8.30 -7.89
C LEU A 81 -0.63 7.02 -8.52
N VAL A 82 -1.30 6.19 -7.71
CA VAL A 82 -1.90 4.94 -8.17
C VAL A 82 -3.10 5.20 -9.08
N THR A 83 -4.01 6.07 -8.64
CA THR A 83 -5.29 6.28 -9.34
C THR A 83 -5.17 7.13 -10.60
N THR A 84 -4.06 7.86 -10.76
CA THR A 84 -3.79 8.68 -11.96
C THR A 84 -2.74 8.08 -12.90
N SER A 85 -2.23 6.87 -12.61
CA SER A 85 -1.22 6.21 -13.45
C SER A 85 -1.77 5.83 -14.83
N ASP A 86 -0.89 5.71 -15.81
CA ASP A 86 -1.22 5.25 -17.16
C ASP A 86 -1.17 3.72 -17.23
N ILE A 87 -2.19 3.13 -17.82
CA ILE A 87 -2.20 1.69 -18.10
C ILE A 87 -1.08 1.36 -19.06
N ILE A 88 -0.33 0.31 -18.77
CA ILE A 88 0.73 -0.20 -19.63
C ILE A 88 0.29 -1.50 -20.29
N THR A 89 0.68 -1.64 -21.56
CA THR A 89 0.32 -2.81 -22.36
C THR A 89 1.56 -3.42 -23.01
N ASP A 90 1.47 -4.68 -23.37
CA ASP A 90 2.45 -5.36 -24.21
C ASP A 90 2.33 -4.93 -25.69
N GLU A 91 3.13 -5.56 -26.56
CA GLU A 91 3.12 -5.31 -28.02
C GLU A 91 1.81 -5.71 -28.71
N TYR A 92 1.00 -6.55 -28.06
CA TYR A 92 -0.32 -6.98 -28.54
C TYR A 92 -1.47 -6.15 -27.96
N LYS A 93 -1.16 -5.08 -27.20
CA LYS A 93 -2.10 -4.23 -26.47
C LYS A 93 -2.85 -4.94 -25.34
N LYS A 94 -2.32 -6.07 -24.87
CA LYS A 94 -2.79 -6.73 -23.65
C LYS A 94 -2.19 -5.97 -22.45
N GLU A 95 -3.02 -5.65 -21.47
CA GLU A 95 -2.57 -5.05 -20.22
C GLU A 95 -1.64 -6.01 -19.46
N PHE A 96 -0.61 -5.46 -18.82
CA PHE A 96 0.20 -6.22 -17.88
C PHE A 96 -0.61 -6.49 -16.61
N GLU A 97 -0.45 -7.69 -16.09
CA GLU A 97 -1.04 -8.10 -14.82
C GLU A 97 -0.58 -7.18 -13.67
N PHE A 98 -1.40 -7.03 -12.65
CA PHE A 98 -1.10 -6.12 -11.54
C PHE A 98 0.11 -6.56 -10.73
N ASP A 99 0.42 -7.85 -10.69
CA ASP A 99 1.63 -8.39 -10.07
C ASP A 99 2.92 -7.94 -10.77
N ALA A 100 2.81 -7.53 -12.03
CA ALA A 100 3.93 -7.09 -12.86
C ALA A 100 3.96 -5.57 -13.03
N GLY A 101 2.83 -4.95 -13.36
CA GLY A 101 2.71 -3.54 -13.70
C GLY A 101 2.08 -2.65 -12.64
N GLY A 102 1.51 -3.23 -11.58
CA GLY A 102 0.72 -2.49 -10.62
C GLY A 102 -0.46 -1.79 -11.27
N ALA A 103 -0.78 -0.60 -10.80
CA ALA A 103 -1.82 0.23 -11.42
C ALA A 103 -1.41 0.72 -12.82
N GLY A 104 -0.12 0.77 -13.14
CA GLY A 104 0.42 1.24 -14.40
C GLY A 104 1.62 2.15 -14.22
N ARG A 105 1.99 2.87 -15.27
CA ARG A 105 3.12 3.81 -15.28
C ARG A 105 2.71 5.13 -14.62
N ILE A 106 3.60 5.65 -13.78
CA ILE A 106 3.43 6.97 -13.18
C ILE A 106 3.20 8.05 -14.25
N ASP A 107 2.13 8.83 -14.10
CA ASP A 107 1.88 10.07 -14.85
C ASP A 107 1.88 11.26 -13.89
N LEU A 108 3.01 11.95 -13.83
CA LEU A 108 3.17 13.10 -12.94
C LEU A 108 2.23 14.25 -13.30
N LYS A 109 1.91 14.43 -14.60
CA LYS A 109 1.00 15.50 -15.04
C LYS A 109 -0.43 15.25 -14.53
N LYS A 110 -0.92 14.03 -14.67
CA LYS A 110 -2.23 13.64 -14.12
C LYS A 110 -2.23 13.72 -12.60
N ALA A 111 -1.19 13.18 -11.93
CA ALA A 111 -1.04 13.23 -10.49
C ALA A 111 -1.03 14.66 -9.96
N PHE A 112 -0.32 15.57 -10.61
CA PHE A 112 -0.26 16.97 -10.22
C PHE A 112 -1.60 17.71 -10.40
N ASN A 113 -2.42 17.30 -11.35
CA ASN A 113 -3.75 17.87 -11.59
C ASN A 113 -4.87 17.07 -10.92
N SER A 114 -4.55 16.08 -10.08
CA SER A 114 -5.56 15.35 -9.33
C SER A 114 -6.41 16.28 -8.47
N GLU A 115 -7.71 16.06 -8.48
CA GLU A 115 -8.71 16.76 -7.66
C GLU A 115 -9.25 15.88 -6.54
N LEU A 116 -9.13 14.56 -6.70
CA LEU A 116 -9.68 13.58 -5.76
C LEU A 116 -8.59 12.67 -5.19
N ILE A 117 -8.86 12.20 -3.99
CA ILE A 117 -8.15 11.14 -3.29
C ILE A 117 -9.13 10.02 -3.01
N PHE A 118 -8.70 8.79 -3.24
CA PHE A 118 -9.49 7.58 -3.02
C PHE A 118 -8.82 6.70 -1.95
N GLU A 119 -9.55 6.30 -0.94
CA GLU A 119 -9.01 5.48 0.14
C GLU A 119 -9.94 4.29 0.44
N PRO A 120 -9.49 3.06 0.17
CA PRO A 120 -8.21 2.66 -0.43
C PRO A 120 -8.13 2.94 -1.94
N PRO A 121 -6.91 3.09 -2.53
CA PRO A 121 -6.73 3.34 -3.97
C PRO A 121 -6.81 2.08 -4.85
N LYS A 122 -7.08 0.93 -4.28
CA LYS A 122 -7.27 -0.37 -4.93
C LYS A 122 -8.16 -1.25 -4.08
N LEU A 123 -8.86 -2.19 -4.69
CA LEU A 123 -9.77 -3.11 -4.01
C LEU A 123 -9.41 -4.57 -4.24
N ILE A 124 -9.71 -5.38 -3.25
CA ILE A 124 -9.68 -6.85 -3.34
C ILE A 124 -11.05 -7.34 -2.86
N PHE A 125 -11.68 -8.16 -3.68
CA PHE A 125 -12.91 -8.87 -3.34
C PHE A 125 -12.60 -10.35 -3.18
N ASN A 126 -13.11 -10.96 -2.11
CA ASN A 126 -12.96 -12.38 -1.83
C ASN A 126 -14.31 -13.05 -1.94
N LEU A 127 -14.54 -13.73 -3.05
CA LEU A 127 -15.80 -14.41 -3.35
C LEU A 127 -15.66 -15.95 -3.26
N SER A 128 -16.78 -16.60 -3.01
CA SER A 128 -16.90 -18.05 -3.02
C SER A 128 -18.34 -18.45 -3.25
N GLU A 129 -18.60 -19.75 -3.35
CA GLU A 129 -19.98 -20.28 -3.44
C GLU A 129 -20.85 -19.90 -2.22
N HIS A 130 -20.23 -19.69 -1.06
CA HIS A 130 -20.92 -19.26 0.16
C HIS A 130 -20.91 -17.74 0.41
N LYS A 131 -20.10 -17.01 -0.33
CA LYS A 131 -19.97 -15.56 -0.30
C LYS A 131 -20.00 -15.05 -1.75
N THR A 132 -21.18 -15.06 -2.35
CA THR A 132 -21.36 -14.69 -3.76
C THR A 132 -21.47 -13.19 -3.99
N LEU A 133 -21.50 -12.40 -2.93
CA LEU A 133 -21.63 -10.95 -2.98
C LEU A 133 -20.74 -10.32 -1.90
N GLU A 134 -20.03 -9.27 -2.29
CA GLU A 134 -19.22 -8.46 -1.38
C GLU A 134 -19.29 -6.99 -1.77
N GLU A 135 -19.46 -6.11 -0.78
CA GLU A 135 -19.44 -4.66 -0.95
C GLU A 135 -18.18 -4.09 -0.26
N ASN A 136 -17.46 -3.24 -0.98
CA ASN A 136 -16.29 -2.53 -0.47
C ASN A 136 -16.48 -1.02 -0.60
N GLU A 137 -16.06 -0.28 0.43
CA GLU A 137 -16.14 1.17 0.50
C GLU A 137 -14.81 1.81 0.04
N ILE A 138 -14.92 2.85 -0.77
CA ILE A 138 -13.84 3.77 -1.11
C ILE A 138 -14.24 5.16 -0.64
N LYS A 139 -13.57 5.68 0.38
CA LYS A 139 -13.74 7.08 0.80
C LYS A 139 -13.16 7.99 -0.26
N ILE A 140 -13.88 9.05 -0.59
CA ILE A 140 -13.47 10.03 -1.58
C ILE A 140 -13.30 11.37 -0.89
N SER A 141 -12.10 11.94 -1.00
CA SER A 141 -11.79 13.28 -0.51
C SER A 141 -11.47 14.20 -1.67
N SER A 142 -12.00 15.42 -1.64
CA SER A 142 -11.71 16.44 -2.64
C SER A 142 -10.59 17.36 -2.17
N LEU A 143 -9.63 17.63 -3.06
CA LEU A 143 -8.54 18.57 -2.83
C LEU A 143 -8.95 20.03 -3.10
N TYR A 144 -9.90 20.26 -3.99
CA TYR A 144 -10.24 21.58 -4.52
C TYR A 144 -11.74 21.83 -4.72
N GLY A 145 -12.59 21.48 -3.77
CA GLY A 145 -13.99 21.83 -3.86
C GLY A 145 -14.96 20.64 -3.82
N ASN A 146 -15.96 20.62 -4.71
CA ASN A 146 -17.00 19.62 -4.66
C ASN A 146 -16.63 18.36 -5.45
N ILE A 147 -17.01 17.21 -4.92
CA ILE A 147 -16.97 15.93 -5.63
C ILE A 147 -18.10 15.93 -6.65
N ASN A 148 -17.79 15.76 -7.94
CA ASN A 148 -18.75 15.71 -9.04
C ASN A 148 -18.44 14.52 -9.94
N ILE A 149 -18.71 13.31 -9.44
CA ILE A 149 -18.52 12.08 -10.22
C ILE A 149 -19.59 12.01 -11.29
N GLN A 150 -19.15 12.04 -12.54
CA GLN A 150 -20.00 12.02 -13.73
C GLN A 150 -20.27 10.60 -14.20
N LYS A 151 -19.29 9.69 -14.01
CA LYS A 151 -19.35 8.33 -14.52
C LYS A 151 -18.47 7.39 -13.72
N VAL A 152 -18.94 6.17 -13.54
CA VAL A 152 -18.16 5.02 -13.07
C VAL A 152 -18.36 3.88 -14.06
N GLU A 153 -17.29 3.30 -14.55
CA GLU A 153 -17.29 2.18 -15.51
C GLU A 153 -16.35 1.10 -15.01
N PHE A 154 -16.63 -0.15 -15.34
CA PHE A 154 -15.79 -1.28 -15.02
C PHE A 154 -15.29 -1.91 -16.31
N SER A 155 -14.05 -2.41 -16.31
CA SER A 155 -13.60 -3.33 -17.37
C SER A 155 -14.32 -4.66 -17.19
N ASP A 156 -14.73 -5.26 -18.32
CA ASP A 156 -15.48 -6.51 -18.29
C ASP A 156 -14.62 -7.68 -17.79
N ILE A 157 -15.19 -8.48 -16.90
CA ILE A 157 -14.76 -9.84 -16.57
C ILE A 157 -15.98 -10.78 -16.61
N GLU A 158 -15.81 -11.95 -17.21
CA GLU A 158 -16.96 -12.82 -17.57
C GLU A 158 -17.72 -13.36 -16.35
N ASN A 159 -17.02 -13.59 -15.23
CA ASN A 159 -17.56 -14.35 -14.10
C ASN A 159 -18.10 -13.48 -12.96
N VAL A 160 -17.96 -12.16 -13.04
CA VAL A 160 -18.33 -11.23 -11.96
C VAL A 160 -19.03 -10.01 -12.53
N GLU A 161 -20.14 -9.64 -11.91
CA GLU A 161 -20.87 -8.42 -12.17
C GLU A 161 -20.54 -7.39 -11.10
N PHE A 162 -20.37 -6.12 -11.51
CA PHE A 162 -20.15 -5.01 -10.59
C PHE A 162 -21.33 -4.05 -10.63
N ASP A 163 -21.67 -3.55 -9.45
CA ASP A 163 -22.59 -2.43 -9.26
C ASP A 163 -21.94 -1.40 -8.33
N TYR A 164 -22.43 -0.17 -8.35
CA TYR A 164 -21.91 0.87 -7.48
C TYR A 164 -22.99 1.81 -6.96
N GLU A 165 -22.74 2.37 -5.81
CA GLU A 165 -23.54 3.43 -5.20
C GLU A 165 -22.63 4.50 -4.60
N ILE A 166 -23.01 5.77 -4.72
CA ILE A 166 -22.30 6.89 -4.08
C ILE A 166 -23.16 7.36 -2.91
N ARG A 167 -22.64 7.24 -1.71
CA ARG A 167 -23.28 7.64 -0.45
C ARG A 167 -22.29 8.45 0.39
N ASP A 168 -22.69 9.58 0.94
CA ASP A 168 -21.91 10.35 1.94
C ASP A 168 -20.44 10.62 1.57
N SER A 169 -20.17 10.95 0.30
CA SER A 169 -18.80 11.12 -0.25
C SER A 169 -17.94 9.85 -0.26
N ALA A 170 -18.58 8.70 -0.25
CA ALA A 170 -17.94 7.41 -0.45
C ALA A 170 -18.54 6.69 -1.66
N LEU A 171 -17.73 5.93 -2.36
CA LEU A 171 -18.11 5.04 -3.45
C LEU A 171 -18.13 3.61 -2.90
N TYR A 172 -19.30 3.01 -2.90
CA TYR A 172 -19.49 1.61 -2.56
C TYR A 172 -19.53 0.82 -3.85
N ILE A 173 -18.63 -0.13 -3.97
CA ILE A 173 -18.59 -1.06 -5.12
C ILE A 173 -18.99 -2.43 -4.62
N THR A 174 -20.00 -3.01 -5.26
CA THR A 174 -20.49 -4.36 -4.99
C THR A 174 -20.03 -5.27 -6.10
N SER A 175 -19.37 -6.36 -5.76
CA SER A 175 -19.03 -7.46 -6.67
C SER A 175 -19.97 -8.62 -6.43
N LYS A 176 -20.44 -9.23 -7.52
CA LYS A 176 -21.37 -10.38 -7.49
C LYS A 176 -20.85 -11.49 -8.40
N LEU A 177 -20.63 -12.65 -7.82
CA LEU A 177 -20.23 -13.85 -8.55
C LEU A 177 -21.40 -14.36 -9.41
N ILE A 178 -21.20 -14.44 -10.72
CA ILE A 178 -22.18 -14.97 -11.69
C ILE A 178 -21.90 -16.44 -11.96
N GLU A 179 -20.65 -16.77 -12.23
CA GLU A 179 -20.22 -18.12 -12.52
C GLU A 179 -18.99 -18.45 -11.67
N LYS A 180 -18.98 -19.66 -11.09
CA LYS A 180 -17.88 -20.11 -10.23
C LYS A 180 -16.73 -20.60 -11.10
N GLU A 181 -15.76 -19.75 -11.29
CA GLU A 181 -14.44 -20.09 -11.79
C GLU A 181 -13.42 -19.69 -10.73
N LEU A 182 -12.60 -20.68 -10.28
CA LEU A 182 -11.61 -20.45 -9.22
C LEU A 182 -10.40 -19.70 -9.77
N GLY A 183 -9.92 -18.73 -9.03
CA GLY A 183 -8.72 -17.97 -9.39
C GLY A 183 -8.80 -16.50 -8.99
N ASP A 184 -7.75 -15.77 -9.35
CA ASP A 184 -7.67 -14.32 -9.20
C ASP A 184 -7.96 -13.68 -10.56
N PHE A 185 -8.95 -12.78 -10.59
CA PHE A 185 -9.36 -12.03 -11.78
C PHE A 185 -9.06 -10.56 -11.57
N GLU A 186 -8.46 -9.93 -12.56
CA GLU A 186 -8.06 -8.52 -12.50
C GLU A 186 -8.97 -7.67 -13.37
N THR A 187 -9.40 -6.55 -12.83
CA THR A 187 -10.22 -5.55 -13.54
C THR A 187 -9.94 -4.15 -12.99
N ARG A 188 -10.59 -3.14 -13.57
CA ARG A 188 -10.46 -1.75 -13.14
C ARG A 188 -11.84 -1.09 -13.08
N ALA A 189 -12.01 -0.23 -12.08
CA ALA A 189 -13.04 0.80 -12.13
C ALA A 189 -12.44 2.10 -12.65
N PHE A 190 -13.11 2.72 -13.62
CA PHE A 190 -12.77 4.04 -14.15
C PHE A 190 -13.78 5.06 -13.62
N ILE A 191 -13.29 6.09 -12.98
CA ILE A 191 -14.08 7.13 -12.34
C ILE A 191 -13.76 8.45 -13.02
N THR A 192 -14.79 9.13 -13.55
CA THR A 192 -14.62 10.44 -14.18
C THR A 192 -15.18 11.53 -13.26
N ASN A 193 -14.32 12.51 -12.92
CA ASN A 193 -14.68 13.71 -12.17
C ASN A 193 -14.15 14.94 -12.91
N ASN A 194 -15.02 15.88 -13.29
CA ASN A 194 -14.65 17.12 -14.00
C ASN A 194 -13.69 16.87 -15.19
N ASP A 195 -14.01 15.87 -16.04
CA ASP A 195 -13.21 15.43 -17.19
C ASP A 195 -11.84 14.79 -16.84
N ILE A 196 -11.52 14.62 -15.56
CA ILE A 196 -10.35 13.85 -15.11
C ILE A 196 -10.77 12.41 -14.87
N MET A 197 -10.09 11.49 -15.53
CA MET A 197 -10.32 10.06 -15.37
C MET A 197 -9.33 9.48 -14.37
N TYR A 198 -9.86 8.80 -13.36
CA TYR A 198 -9.15 8.02 -12.35
C TYR A 198 -9.37 6.54 -12.60
N GLN A 199 -8.44 5.72 -12.18
CA GLN A 199 -8.57 4.27 -12.22
C GLN A 199 -8.37 3.66 -10.84
N ILE A 200 -9.15 2.66 -10.51
CA ILE A 200 -9.02 1.86 -9.29
C ILE A 200 -8.76 0.42 -9.71
N PRO A 201 -7.56 -0.13 -9.49
CA PRO A 201 -7.29 -1.55 -9.68
C PRO A 201 -8.16 -2.41 -8.75
N ILE A 202 -8.76 -3.44 -9.30
CA ILE A 202 -9.63 -4.38 -8.59
C ILE A 202 -9.16 -5.80 -8.84
N ILE A 203 -8.95 -6.56 -7.77
CA ILE A 203 -8.75 -8.00 -7.83
C ILE A 203 -10.00 -8.67 -7.27
N VAL A 204 -10.53 -9.63 -7.99
CA VAL A 204 -11.57 -10.52 -7.50
C VAL A 204 -10.98 -11.91 -7.35
N ARG A 205 -10.88 -12.36 -6.12
CA ARG A 205 -10.40 -13.69 -5.77
C ARG A 205 -11.58 -14.60 -5.54
N VAL A 206 -11.70 -15.64 -6.35
CA VAL A 206 -12.74 -16.66 -6.22
C VAL A 206 -12.12 -17.93 -5.66
N SER A 207 -12.51 -18.29 -4.44
CA SER A 207 -11.97 -19.44 -3.72
C SER A 207 -13.02 -20.52 -3.44
N GLU A 208 -12.56 -21.74 -3.12
CA GLU A 208 -13.44 -22.87 -2.81
C GLU A 208 -14.16 -22.71 -1.46
N ALA A 209 -13.59 -21.92 -0.55
CA ALA A 209 -14.14 -21.72 0.77
C ALA A 209 -14.19 -20.22 1.12
N SER A 210 -14.90 -19.91 2.17
CA SER A 210 -14.96 -18.58 2.77
C SER A 210 -14.71 -18.64 4.27
N ILE A 211 -14.16 -17.56 4.80
CA ILE A 211 -14.04 -17.33 6.24
C ILE A 211 -15.19 -16.42 6.65
N VAL A 212 -16.04 -16.89 7.54
CA VAL A 212 -17.07 -16.07 8.17
C VAL A 212 -16.50 -15.55 9.47
N ILE A 213 -16.46 -14.22 9.59
CA ILE A 213 -15.91 -13.51 10.74
C ILE A 213 -17.06 -12.83 11.46
N SER A 214 -17.07 -12.93 12.77
CA SER A 214 -17.99 -12.18 13.63
C SER A 214 -17.25 -11.61 14.83
N GLU A 215 -17.53 -10.34 15.14
CA GLU A 215 -16.91 -9.60 16.24
C GLU A 215 -17.82 -9.57 17.47
N SER A 216 -17.25 -9.77 18.64
CA SER A 216 -17.92 -9.62 19.93
C SER A 216 -16.90 -9.16 20.99
N GLU A 217 -17.11 -8.03 21.61
CA GLU A 217 -16.38 -7.49 22.79
C GLU A 217 -14.86 -7.69 22.84
N ASN A 218 -14.09 -7.59 21.85
CA ASN A 218 -12.64 -7.88 21.74
C ASN A 218 -12.28 -9.32 21.35
N GLU A 219 -13.23 -10.07 20.82
CA GLU A 219 -12.99 -11.38 20.26
C GLU A 219 -13.44 -11.40 18.78
N LEU A 220 -12.62 -11.94 17.91
CA LEU A 220 -13.04 -12.34 16.59
C LEU A 220 -13.31 -13.83 16.57
N SER A 221 -14.51 -14.19 16.17
CA SER A 221 -14.93 -15.57 15.99
C SER A 221 -14.88 -15.94 14.51
N PHE A 222 -14.38 -17.13 14.23
CA PHE A 222 -14.14 -17.60 12.88
C PHE A 222 -14.89 -18.90 12.60
N GLN A 223 -15.46 -18.99 11.41
CA GLN A 223 -16.02 -20.20 10.86
C GLN A 223 -15.57 -20.33 9.40
N VAL A 224 -15.06 -21.50 9.03
CA VAL A 224 -14.76 -21.81 7.62
C VAL A 224 -15.95 -22.51 7.01
N LYS A 225 -16.40 -22.03 5.84
CA LYS A 225 -17.46 -22.65 5.03
C LYS A 225 -16.88 -23.14 3.72
N ARG A 226 -17.05 -24.42 3.43
CA ARG A 226 -16.66 -25.09 2.19
C ARG A 226 -17.79 -26.02 1.76
N PRO A 227 -18.11 -26.13 0.45
CA PRO A 227 -19.10 -27.07 -0.08
C PRO A 227 -18.69 -28.54 0.07
N LEU A 228 -17.38 -28.81 0.02
CA LEU A 228 -16.81 -30.16 0.10
C LEU A 228 -16.28 -30.45 1.52
N ASP A 229 -16.10 -31.74 1.83
CA ASP A 229 -15.54 -32.17 3.10
C ASP A 229 -14.09 -31.70 3.28
N TRP A 230 -13.74 -31.35 4.51
CA TRP A 230 -12.42 -30.95 4.92
C TRP A 230 -12.12 -31.39 6.35
N ASP A 231 -10.84 -31.54 6.69
CA ASP A 231 -10.42 -32.11 7.97
C ASP A 231 -10.27 -31.05 9.04
N TYR A 232 -9.45 -30.01 8.75
CA TYR A 232 -9.24 -28.87 9.64
C TYR A 232 -8.74 -27.65 8.85
N ALA A 233 -8.85 -26.49 9.45
CA ALA A 233 -8.23 -25.27 8.95
C ALA A 233 -7.38 -24.63 10.06
N LYS A 234 -6.18 -24.15 9.70
CA LYS A 234 -5.39 -23.27 10.54
C LYS A 234 -5.68 -21.84 10.11
N ILE A 235 -6.27 -21.05 11.00
CA ILE A 235 -6.46 -19.62 10.78
C ILE A 235 -5.31 -18.88 11.44
N THR A 236 -4.63 -18.04 10.66
CA THR A 236 -3.60 -17.12 11.12
C THR A 236 -4.13 -15.70 10.97
N VAL A 237 -4.08 -14.94 12.03
CA VAL A 237 -4.51 -13.54 12.09
C VAL A 237 -3.29 -12.68 12.35
N THR A 238 -2.98 -11.79 11.43
CA THR A 238 -1.80 -10.92 11.48
C THR A 238 -2.25 -9.46 11.52
N ASN A 239 -1.79 -8.71 12.51
CA ASN A 239 -1.99 -7.25 12.52
C ASN A 239 -1.11 -6.62 11.44
N SER A 240 -1.72 -5.82 10.54
CA SER A 240 -1.03 -5.25 9.37
C SER A 240 0.03 -4.19 9.70
N GLU A 241 -0.01 -3.62 10.91
CA GLU A 241 0.92 -2.56 11.34
C GLU A 241 2.05 -3.11 12.20
N THR A 242 1.71 -3.99 13.15
CA THR A 242 2.68 -4.54 14.11
C THR A 242 3.30 -5.86 13.66
N PHE A 243 2.68 -6.53 12.66
CA PHE A 243 3.03 -7.87 12.19
C PHE A 243 2.95 -8.94 13.30
N GLU A 244 2.20 -8.66 14.37
CA GLU A 244 1.93 -9.67 15.39
C GLU A 244 0.98 -10.72 14.83
N GLU A 245 1.39 -11.99 14.93
CA GLU A 245 0.63 -13.13 14.42
C GLU A 245 0.01 -13.93 15.57
N ARG A 246 -1.22 -14.35 15.39
CA ARG A 246 -1.92 -15.31 16.25
C ARG A 246 -2.59 -16.36 15.40
N SER A 247 -2.63 -17.59 15.86
CA SER A 247 -3.25 -18.67 15.10
C SER A 247 -4.14 -19.56 15.95
N ILE A 248 -5.17 -20.11 15.31
CA ILE A 248 -6.14 -21.03 15.88
C ILE A 248 -6.45 -22.13 14.88
N SER A 249 -6.81 -23.32 15.34
CA SER A 249 -7.23 -24.43 14.47
C SER A 249 -8.72 -24.66 14.63
N ILE A 250 -9.38 -24.78 13.49
CA ILE A 250 -10.83 -24.96 13.40
C ILE A 250 -11.12 -26.29 12.69
N THR A 251 -12.15 -26.99 13.12
CA THR A 251 -12.68 -28.19 12.45
C THR A 251 -14.06 -27.89 11.86
N PRO A 252 -14.54 -28.71 10.90
CA PRO A 252 -15.84 -28.51 10.27
C PRO A 252 -16.96 -28.27 11.27
N ASN A 253 -17.84 -27.32 10.94
CA ASN A 253 -19.02 -26.93 11.74
C ASN A 253 -18.72 -26.36 13.13
N LYS A 254 -17.49 -26.00 13.44
CA LYS A 254 -17.14 -25.30 14.67
C LYS A 254 -16.87 -23.82 14.42
N ILE A 255 -17.10 -23.06 15.49
CA ILE A 255 -16.73 -21.65 15.59
C ILE A 255 -15.68 -21.58 16.69
N GLU A 256 -14.56 -20.96 16.39
CA GLU A 256 -13.48 -20.74 17.36
C GLU A 256 -13.16 -19.25 17.40
N SER A 257 -12.69 -18.75 18.54
CA SER A 257 -12.48 -17.33 18.77
C SER A 257 -11.06 -17.01 19.17
N LEU A 258 -10.57 -15.85 18.73
CA LEU A 258 -9.31 -15.25 19.14
C LEU A 258 -9.58 -13.90 19.80
N LYS A 259 -8.91 -13.64 20.92
CA LYS A 259 -8.90 -12.32 21.55
C LYS A 259 -7.92 -11.43 20.83
N LEU A 260 -8.41 -10.30 20.33
CA LEU A 260 -7.62 -9.25 19.72
C LEU A 260 -7.84 -7.97 20.50
N TYR A 261 -6.75 -7.28 20.84
CA TYR A 261 -6.81 -6.14 21.77
C TYR A 261 -6.57 -4.81 21.10
N ASP A 262 -5.95 -4.82 19.92
CA ASP A 262 -5.55 -3.60 19.26
C ASP A 262 -6.50 -3.27 18.11
N PRO A 263 -6.97 -2.02 17.99
CA PRO A 263 -7.68 -1.59 16.80
C PRO A 263 -6.70 -1.57 15.60
N GLY A 264 -7.22 -1.76 14.41
CA GLY A 264 -6.42 -1.76 13.19
C GLY A 264 -6.90 -2.78 12.16
N THR A 265 -6.20 -2.85 11.06
CA THR A 265 -6.49 -3.81 9.99
C THR A 265 -5.76 -5.12 10.26
N TYR A 266 -6.50 -6.21 10.14
CA TYR A 266 -5.99 -7.56 10.29
C TYR A 266 -6.08 -8.33 8.99
N TRP A 267 -5.00 -9.05 8.67
CA TRP A 267 -4.96 -10.05 7.60
C TRP A 267 -5.29 -11.40 8.20
N ILE A 268 -6.22 -12.09 7.57
CA ILE A 268 -6.72 -13.36 8.02
C ILE A 268 -6.50 -14.37 6.91
N GLU A 269 -5.69 -15.37 7.20
CA GLU A 269 -5.37 -16.48 6.33
C GLU A 269 -5.89 -17.77 6.92
N ALA A 270 -6.68 -18.52 6.17
CA ALA A 270 -7.09 -19.87 6.55
C ALA A 270 -6.44 -20.87 5.61
N ASN A 271 -5.50 -21.67 6.12
CA ASN A 271 -4.96 -22.83 5.44
C ASN A 271 -5.88 -24.01 5.71
N VAL A 272 -6.69 -24.37 4.72
CA VAL A 272 -7.72 -25.41 4.80
C VAL A 272 -7.17 -26.70 4.24
N LYS A 273 -7.22 -27.77 5.03
CA LYS A 273 -6.75 -29.09 4.65
C LYS A 273 -7.91 -30.07 4.50
N SER A 274 -7.91 -30.80 3.41
CA SER A 274 -8.76 -31.97 3.17
C SER A 274 -7.91 -33.23 2.94
N SER A 275 -8.55 -34.37 2.77
CA SER A 275 -7.87 -35.62 2.42
C SER A 275 -7.18 -35.59 1.05
N GLU A 276 -7.59 -34.70 0.15
CA GLU A 276 -7.17 -34.67 -1.26
C GLU A 276 -6.27 -33.47 -1.55
N ASP A 277 -6.49 -32.32 -0.89
CA ASP A 277 -5.82 -31.05 -1.18
C ASP A 277 -5.58 -30.18 0.06
N THR A 278 -4.80 -29.13 -0.14
CA THR A 278 -4.61 -28.03 0.82
C THR A 278 -4.66 -26.74 0.03
N PHE A 279 -5.45 -25.77 0.50
CA PHE A 279 -5.57 -24.47 -0.14
C PHE A 279 -5.73 -23.37 0.90
N ASP A 280 -5.44 -22.15 0.48
CA ASP A 280 -5.51 -20.98 1.34
C ASP A 280 -6.69 -20.09 0.98
N VAL A 281 -7.31 -19.51 1.99
CA VAL A 281 -8.37 -18.51 1.88
C VAL A 281 -7.96 -17.26 2.64
N TYR A 282 -8.21 -16.11 2.07
CA TYR A 282 -7.75 -14.85 2.60
C TYR A 282 -8.90 -13.89 2.83
N GLU A 283 -8.86 -13.14 3.93
CA GLU A 283 -9.81 -12.09 4.26
C GLU A 283 -9.10 -10.92 4.94
N PHE A 284 -9.74 -9.76 4.86
CA PHE A 284 -9.34 -8.56 5.62
C PHE A 284 -10.39 -8.28 6.66
N TYR A 285 -9.96 -7.80 7.82
CA TYR A 285 -10.87 -7.37 8.86
C TYR A 285 -10.34 -6.12 9.55
N GLU A 286 -11.18 -5.09 9.68
CA GLU A 286 -10.83 -3.86 10.39
C GLU A 286 -11.55 -3.81 11.75
N ILE A 287 -10.78 -3.80 12.82
CA ILE A 287 -11.28 -3.50 14.16
C ILE A 287 -11.24 -1.99 14.35
N LYS A 288 -12.41 -1.37 14.42
CA LYS A 288 -12.52 0.08 14.60
C LYS A 288 -12.20 0.44 16.05
N LYS A 289 -11.42 1.50 16.25
CA LYS A 289 -11.17 2.06 17.56
C LYS A 289 -12.48 2.64 18.10
N ASP A 290 -12.93 2.13 19.25
CA ASP A 290 -14.07 2.74 19.96
C ASP A 290 -13.63 4.09 20.55
N LEU A 291 -14.06 5.19 19.92
CA LEU A 291 -13.74 6.55 20.35
C LEU A 291 -14.38 6.92 21.71
N SER A 292 -15.21 6.04 22.30
CA SER A 292 -15.86 6.29 23.58
C SER A 292 -14.91 6.12 24.77
N GLU A 293 -13.74 5.50 24.61
CA GLU A 293 -12.72 5.31 25.66
C GLU A 293 -11.49 6.22 25.56
N GLU A 294 -11.54 7.34 24.86
CA GLU A 294 -10.48 8.33 25.02
C GLU A 294 -10.52 8.90 26.45
N LYS A 295 -9.80 8.24 27.35
CA LYS A 295 -9.36 8.90 28.58
C LYS A 295 -8.58 10.14 28.15
N PRO A 296 -8.92 11.33 28.73
CA PRO A 296 -8.17 12.53 28.40
C PRO A 296 -6.68 12.25 28.62
N ILE A 297 -5.90 12.40 27.56
CA ILE A 297 -4.44 12.36 27.64
C ILE A 297 -4.07 13.46 28.61
N VAL A 298 -3.75 13.10 29.84
CA VAL A 298 -3.10 14.01 30.76
C VAL A 298 -1.71 14.25 30.16
N GLU A 299 -1.59 15.36 29.47
CA GLU A 299 -0.35 15.86 28.90
C GLU A 299 0.61 16.22 30.04
N ASN A 300 1.21 15.20 30.64
CA ASN A 300 2.38 15.32 31.48
C ASN A 300 3.61 14.98 30.66
N SER A 301 3.95 15.88 29.74
CA SER A 301 5.22 15.83 29.00
C SER A 301 6.35 16.49 29.82
N GLU A 302 6.46 16.18 31.09
CA GLU A 302 7.73 16.35 31.78
C GLU A 302 8.57 15.09 31.56
N LEU A 303 9.53 15.19 30.66
CA LEU A 303 10.58 14.19 30.54
C LEU A 303 11.14 13.93 31.95
N PRO A 304 11.13 12.67 32.44
CA PRO A 304 11.62 12.39 33.78
C PRO A 304 13.06 12.93 33.89
N GLU A 305 13.37 13.62 34.99
CA GLU A 305 14.69 14.24 35.22
C GLU A 305 15.86 13.30 34.90
N ARG A 306 15.68 11.99 35.08
CA ARG A 306 16.65 10.97 34.72
C ARG A 306 16.91 10.87 33.21
N ALA A 307 15.91 11.14 32.36
CA ALA A 307 16.09 11.13 30.90
C ALA A 307 16.90 12.35 30.43
N LEU A 308 16.71 13.51 31.07
CA LEU A 308 17.53 14.70 30.81
C LEU A 308 18.99 14.50 31.25
N ILE A 309 19.22 13.82 32.37
CA ILE A 309 20.57 13.49 32.84
C ILE A 309 21.25 12.50 31.86
N ILE A 310 20.54 11.47 31.39
CA ILE A 310 21.07 10.52 30.43
C ILE A 310 21.40 11.19 29.08
N LEU A 311 20.51 12.06 28.57
CA LEU A 311 20.75 12.84 27.36
C LEU A 311 21.96 13.79 27.52
N GLY A 312 22.13 14.41 28.69
CA GLY A 312 23.28 15.25 29.02
C GLY A 312 24.59 14.45 29.06
N ILE A 313 24.58 13.24 29.60
CA ILE A 313 25.75 12.35 29.63
C ILE A 313 26.11 11.87 28.23
N ILE A 314 25.13 11.48 27.40
CA ILE A 314 25.35 11.06 26.00
C ILE A 314 25.92 12.23 25.21
N PHE A 315 25.37 13.44 25.33
CA PHE A 315 25.89 14.62 24.67
C PHE A 315 27.33 14.94 25.10
N GLY A 316 27.63 14.84 26.42
CA GLY A 316 28.97 15.03 26.96
C GLY A 316 29.97 14.01 26.40
N ILE A 317 29.58 12.72 26.26
CA ILE A 317 30.41 11.68 25.66
C ILE A 317 30.69 11.98 24.19
N VAL A 318 29.67 12.36 23.43
CA VAL A 318 29.80 12.70 22.00
C VAL A 318 30.75 13.89 21.80
N VAL A 319 30.64 14.92 22.64
CA VAL A 319 31.56 16.08 22.62
C VAL A 319 32.98 15.67 22.97
N LEU A 320 33.18 14.85 24.01
CA LEU A 320 34.51 14.38 24.40
C LEU A 320 35.16 13.48 23.34
N VAL A 321 34.39 12.59 22.72
CA VAL A 321 34.85 11.75 21.60
C VAL A 321 35.19 12.64 20.39
N GLY A 322 34.34 13.63 20.07
CA GLY A 322 34.59 14.60 19.01
C GLY A 322 35.87 15.42 19.23
N LEU A 323 36.12 15.87 20.48
CA LEU A 323 37.34 16.59 20.85
C LEU A 323 38.58 15.68 20.81
N LYS A 324 38.45 14.40 21.16
CA LYS A 324 39.52 13.42 21.11
C LYS A 324 39.89 13.04 19.68
N LEU A 325 38.89 12.92 18.80
CA LEU A 325 39.09 12.67 17.37
C LEU A 325 39.68 13.90 16.67
N ARG A 326 39.33 15.12 17.08
CA ARG A 326 39.92 16.34 16.56
C ARG A 326 41.44 16.45 16.83
N LYS A 327 41.91 15.81 17.84
CA LYS A 327 43.37 15.81 18.18
C LYS A 327 44.20 14.90 17.24
N ASN A 328 43.57 13.98 16.53
CA ASN A 328 44.25 13.02 15.64
C ASN A 328 44.06 13.34 14.13
N TYR A 329 43.26 14.32 13.73
CA TYR A 329 43.02 14.70 12.33
C TYR A 329 43.22 16.19 12.09
N TRP A 330 44.46 16.58 11.96
CA TRP A 330 44.89 17.93 11.60
C TRP A 330 44.95 18.14 10.07
N ILE A 331 43.97 17.69 9.29
CA ILE A 331 43.94 17.89 7.83
C ILE A 331 42.56 18.34 7.30
N TRP A 332 41.65 18.86 8.07
CA TRP A 332 40.43 19.46 7.55
C TRP A 332 39.97 20.67 8.39
N GLY A 333 40.68 21.75 8.26
CA GLY A 333 40.14 23.11 8.49
C GLY A 333 40.39 23.88 7.20
N PRO A 334 39.64 24.85 6.78
CA PRO A 334 38.57 25.63 7.41
C PRO A 334 37.33 25.75 6.47
N ALA A 335 36.31 24.97 6.64
CA ALA A 335 35.07 25.16 5.89
C ALA A 335 33.80 25.28 6.77
N PHE A 336 33.96 25.50 8.09
CA PHE A 336 32.81 25.57 9.00
C PHE A 336 32.71 26.85 9.82
N LEU A 337 33.23 27.95 9.29
CA LEU A 337 33.13 29.28 9.94
C LEU A 337 32.89 30.38 8.91
N ILE A 338 31.85 30.27 8.11
CA ILE A 338 31.18 31.42 7.48
C ILE A 338 29.74 30.94 7.16
N SER A 339 28.83 31.22 8.05
CA SER A 339 27.49 31.74 7.80
C SER A 339 26.67 31.63 9.08
N GLY A 340 26.79 32.63 9.90
CA GLY A 340 25.68 33.07 10.70
C GLY A 340 24.60 33.56 9.73
N GLU A 341 23.34 33.26 10.05
CA GLU A 341 22.15 33.77 9.39
C GLU A 341 21.87 33.21 7.97
N ALA A 342 21.52 31.93 7.93
CA ALA A 342 20.54 31.43 6.98
C ALA A 342 19.66 30.44 7.74
N SER A 343 18.40 30.82 7.89
CA SER A 343 17.33 29.99 8.44
C SER A 343 17.30 28.66 7.69
N LEU A 344 17.83 27.62 8.31
CA LEU A 344 17.72 26.23 7.88
C LEU A 344 16.28 25.78 8.10
N ASN A 345 15.43 26.05 7.13
CA ASN A 345 14.26 25.24 6.90
C ASN A 345 14.72 23.92 6.29
N PHE A 346 15.32 23.08 7.11
CA PHE A 346 15.41 21.66 6.79
C PHE A 346 14.00 21.13 6.72
N VAL A 347 13.56 20.79 5.52
CA VAL A 347 12.43 19.90 5.29
C VAL A 347 12.68 18.68 6.18
N LYS A 348 11.90 18.52 7.24
CA LYS A 348 11.86 17.31 8.05
C LYS A 348 11.30 16.22 7.14
N PHE A 349 12.15 15.56 6.38
CA PHE A 349 11.81 14.25 5.83
C PHE A 349 11.56 13.35 7.03
N SER A 350 10.28 13.09 7.30
CA SER A 350 9.94 12.04 8.25
C SER A 350 10.51 10.73 7.70
N PRO A 351 11.33 10.01 8.46
CA PRO A 351 11.85 8.69 8.02
C PRO A 351 10.74 7.72 7.59
N ASN A 352 9.52 7.91 8.08
CA ASN A 352 8.36 7.07 7.80
C ASN A 352 7.81 7.24 6.37
N ILE A 353 8.05 8.36 5.67
CA ILE A 353 7.57 8.53 4.29
C ILE A 353 8.34 7.60 3.34
N CYS A 354 9.65 7.50 3.51
CA CYS A 354 10.45 6.55 2.73
C CYS A 354 10.28 5.11 3.20
N ALA A 355 10.09 4.87 4.51
CA ALA A 355 9.95 3.52 5.05
C ALA A 355 8.69 2.82 4.53
N ASN A 356 7.54 3.50 4.44
CA ASN A 356 6.30 2.88 3.92
C ASN A 356 6.33 2.63 2.40
N PHE A 357 7.25 3.26 1.65
CA PHE A 357 7.47 2.95 0.23
C PHE A 357 8.56 1.90 0.01
N PHE A 358 9.49 1.73 0.97
CA PHE A 358 10.67 0.86 0.84
C PHE A 358 10.73 -0.26 1.87
N ALA A 359 9.93 -0.23 2.95
CA ALA A 359 9.93 -1.25 3.99
C ALA A 359 9.13 -2.47 3.56
N ASP A 360 9.69 -3.20 2.62
CA ASP A 360 9.50 -4.63 2.50
C ASP A 360 10.83 -5.21 1.98
N LYS A 361 11.82 -5.25 2.85
CA LYS A 361 13.02 -6.07 2.71
C LYS A 361 13.31 -6.72 4.04
N SER A 362 12.78 -7.90 4.21
CA SER A 362 13.44 -9.05 4.86
C SER A 362 12.49 -10.25 4.83
#